data_db1afa6abaac7c0fcf828390354749cd
#
_entry.id   db1afa6abaac7c0fcf828390354749cd
#
_cell.length_a   1.000
_cell.length_b   1.000
_cell.length_c   1.000
_cell.angle_alpha   90.00
_cell.angle_beta   90.00
_cell.angle_gamma   90.00
#
_symmetry.space_group_name_H-M   'P 1'
#
loop_
_entity.id
_entity.type
_entity.pdbx_description
1 polymer ?
#
loop_
_entity_poly.entity_id
_entity_poly.type
_entity_poly.pdbx_seq_one_letter_code
_entity_poly.pdbx_strand_id
1 'polypeptide(L)'
;AHKGTYGHLGVIAGSVGKTGAAAMAALSALRIGTGLVTAAIPSSANDILEAKLLEVMTLPMPETKARTFARSGLDRLLAFAGARDAVAIGPGLTTHPETVDLVQELVKRIDKPCVLDADALNALAGKSSLLTECKRPPIITPHPGEMARLETEATTQSVNEDRLGTATRFARERGVFVILKGARTVIARPDGLAAICPTGNPGMATAGTGDVLTGMVGGLLAQGLAPWDAACAATYFHGLAGDLAAQHLGQAGMIASDLIQHIPHALAPTTHT
;
A
#
# COMPACT_ATOMS: atom_id res chain seq x y z
N ALA A 1 -27.55 3.92 0.02
CA ALA A 1 -26.14 3.78 0.44
C ALA A 1 -25.72 5.05 1.19
N HIS A 2 -24.90 4.93 2.21
CA HIS A 2 -24.28 6.06 2.91
C HIS A 2 -22.75 5.83 2.93
N LYS A 3 -21.97 6.89 3.28
CA LYS A 3 -20.49 6.82 3.22
C LYS A 3 -19.89 5.61 3.94
N GLY A 4 -20.47 5.16 5.06
CA GLY A 4 -20.02 3.96 5.77
C GLY A 4 -20.28 2.63 5.03
N THR A 5 -21.17 2.61 4.04
CA THR A 5 -21.44 1.41 3.21
C THR A 5 -20.24 1.03 2.33
N TYR A 6 -19.40 2.01 2.00
CA TYR A 6 -18.22 1.83 1.15
C TYR A 6 -16.91 1.71 1.94
N GLY A 7 -17.03 1.43 3.24
CA GLY A 7 -15.91 1.15 4.12
C GLY A 7 -15.12 2.37 4.59
N HIS A 8 -14.30 2.14 5.62
CA HIS A 8 -13.43 3.13 6.23
C HIS A 8 -12.00 2.61 6.28
N LEU A 9 -11.11 3.15 5.44
CA LEU A 9 -9.70 2.82 5.44
C LEU A 9 -8.91 3.64 6.47
N GLY A 10 -8.06 2.97 7.25
CA GLY A 10 -7.00 3.60 8.03
C GLY A 10 -5.68 3.57 7.24
N VAL A 11 -5.05 4.72 7.07
CA VAL A 11 -3.72 4.83 6.44
C VAL A 11 -2.71 5.21 7.53
N ILE A 12 -1.69 4.36 7.77
CA ILE A 12 -0.58 4.61 8.69
C ILE A 12 0.65 4.87 7.84
N ALA A 13 0.96 6.15 7.62
CA ALA A 13 1.93 6.55 6.61
C ALA A 13 2.52 7.93 6.89
N GLY A 14 3.60 8.25 6.21
CA GLY A 14 4.21 9.59 6.24
C GLY A 14 5.14 9.83 7.42
N SER A 15 5.96 10.83 7.24
CA SER A 15 6.88 11.43 8.21
C SER A 15 7.32 12.79 7.68
N VAL A 16 8.17 13.51 8.40
CA VAL A 16 8.74 14.76 7.88
C VAL A 16 9.45 14.51 6.55
N GLY A 17 9.16 15.35 5.55
CA GLY A 17 9.69 15.20 4.19
C GLY A 17 8.99 14.13 3.32
N LYS A 18 8.11 13.30 3.89
CA LYS A 18 7.40 12.22 3.20
C LYS A 18 5.88 12.28 3.37
N THR A 19 5.32 13.46 3.64
CA THR A 19 3.87 13.67 3.74
C THR A 19 3.14 13.40 2.43
N GLY A 20 3.82 13.53 1.29
CA GLY A 20 3.30 13.20 -0.03
C GLY A 20 2.90 11.74 -0.17
N ALA A 21 3.68 10.82 0.40
CA ALA A 21 3.39 9.38 0.37
C ALA A 21 2.05 9.07 1.08
N ALA A 22 1.85 9.63 2.29
CA ALA A 22 0.58 9.51 3.01
C ALA A 22 -0.59 10.13 2.23
N ALA A 23 -0.36 11.30 1.60
CA ALA A 23 -1.39 11.97 0.80
C ALA A 23 -1.81 11.14 -0.42
N MET A 24 -0.84 10.60 -1.17
CA MET A 24 -1.11 9.77 -2.35
C MET A 24 -1.85 8.48 -2.00
N ALA A 25 -1.43 7.78 -0.95
CA ALA A 25 -2.12 6.58 -0.49
C ALA A 25 -3.57 6.89 -0.02
N ALA A 26 -3.76 7.95 0.73
CA ALA A 26 -5.09 8.32 1.22
C ALA A 26 -6.02 8.77 0.09
N LEU A 27 -5.54 9.61 -0.84
CA LEU A 27 -6.35 10.12 -1.94
C LEU A 27 -6.70 9.04 -2.95
N SER A 28 -5.77 8.14 -3.27
CA SER A 28 -6.03 7.02 -4.19
C SER A 28 -7.07 6.05 -3.63
N ALA A 29 -7.11 5.85 -2.30
CA ALA A 29 -8.15 5.07 -1.64
C ALA A 29 -9.56 5.70 -1.82
N LEU A 30 -9.69 7.02 -1.71
CA LEU A 30 -10.95 7.69 -2.02
C LEU A 30 -11.32 7.55 -3.50
N ARG A 31 -10.34 7.70 -4.39
CA ARG A 31 -10.57 7.63 -5.85
C ARG A 31 -10.96 6.24 -6.34
N ILE A 32 -10.57 5.16 -5.63
CA ILE A 32 -11.02 3.80 -5.93
C ILE A 32 -12.41 3.49 -5.35
N GLY A 33 -13.05 4.44 -4.64
CA GLY A 33 -14.42 4.33 -4.18
C GLY A 33 -14.61 4.08 -2.68
N THR A 34 -13.55 4.15 -1.86
CA THR A 34 -13.68 4.05 -0.40
C THR A 34 -14.49 5.22 0.16
N GLY A 35 -15.44 4.92 1.03
CA GLY A 35 -16.36 5.95 1.56
C GLY A 35 -15.71 6.89 2.56
N LEU A 36 -14.78 6.43 3.37
CA LEU A 36 -14.07 7.20 4.39
C LEU A 36 -12.59 6.79 4.45
N VAL A 37 -11.72 7.78 4.60
CA VAL A 37 -10.29 7.56 4.83
C VAL A 37 -9.81 8.42 5.98
N THR A 38 -9.06 7.83 6.91
CA THR A 38 -8.34 8.56 7.96
C THR A 38 -6.87 8.21 7.90
N ALA A 39 -6.02 9.21 7.84
CA ALA A 39 -4.57 9.05 7.86
C ALA A 39 -4.02 9.31 9.27
N ALA A 40 -3.42 8.29 9.89
CA ALA A 40 -2.58 8.46 11.06
C ALA A 40 -1.19 8.92 10.61
N ILE A 41 -0.69 10.01 11.19
CA ILE A 41 0.54 10.66 10.79
C ILE A 41 1.28 11.22 12.02
N PRO A 42 2.62 11.32 12.05
CA PRO A 42 3.33 12.00 13.12
C PRO A 42 2.79 13.42 13.36
N SER A 43 2.65 13.82 14.64
CA SER A 43 1.90 15.02 15.01
C SER A 43 2.40 16.29 14.34
N SER A 44 3.71 16.44 14.15
CA SER A 44 4.27 17.63 13.47
C SER A 44 3.99 17.69 11.96
N ALA A 45 3.50 16.60 11.35
CA ALA A 45 3.13 16.57 9.95
C ALA A 45 1.61 16.67 9.72
N ASN A 46 0.81 16.72 10.80
CA ASN A 46 -0.65 16.74 10.73
C ASN A 46 -1.20 17.93 9.93
N ASP A 47 -0.82 19.15 10.32
CA ASP A 47 -1.32 20.38 9.68
C ASP A 47 -0.90 20.47 8.21
N ILE A 48 0.27 19.90 7.88
CA ILE A 48 0.74 19.81 6.50
C ILE A 48 -0.16 18.89 5.67
N LEU A 49 -0.59 17.76 6.26
CA LEU A 49 -1.46 16.82 5.55
C LEU A 49 -2.88 17.36 5.42
N GLU A 50 -3.43 17.98 6.47
CA GLU A 50 -4.74 18.63 6.43
C GLU A 50 -4.81 19.73 5.37
N ALA A 51 -3.74 20.52 5.21
CA ALA A 51 -3.68 21.55 4.17
C ALA A 51 -3.64 20.97 2.74
N LYS A 52 -3.21 19.72 2.57
CA LYS A 52 -3.14 19.06 1.25
C LYS A 52 -4.40 18.29 0.87
N LEU A 53 -5.16 17.81 1.82
CA LEU A 53 -6.25 16.87 1.64
C LEU A 53 -7.52 17.38 2.29
N LEU A 54 -8.55 17.64 1.48
CA LEU A 54 -9.84 18.17 1.98
C LEU A 54 -10.75 17.05 2.49
N GLU A 55 -10.77 15.89 1.84
CA GLU A 55 -11.73 14.82 2.12
C GLU A 55 -11.19 13.74 3.07
N VAL A 56 -9.88 13.76 3.35
CA VAL A 56 -9.22 12.78 4.24
C VAL A 56 -9.17 13.34 5.66
N MET A 57 -9.67 12.58 6.60
CA MET A 57 -9.50 12.89 8.03
C MET A 57 -8.07 12.55 8.46
N THR A 58 -7.55 13.24 9.47
CA THR A 58 -6.23 12.96 10.03
C THR A 58 -6.30 12.54 11.48
N LEU A 59 -5.28 11.83 11.94
CA LEU A 59 -5.06 11.48 13.35
C LEU A 59 -3.59 11.73 13.70
N PRO A 60 -3.27 12.82 14.41
CA PRO A 60 -1.90 13.08 14.85
C PRO A 60 -1.45 12.03 15.86
N MET A 61 -0.26 11.47 15.65
CA MET A 61 0.31 10.40 16.45
C MET A 61 1.58 10.84 17.19
N PRO A 62 1.91 10.21 18.33
CA PRO A 62 3.20 10.42 19.00
C PRO A 62 4.37 10.23 18.04
N GLU A 63 5.35 11.13 18.13
CA GLU A 63 6.50 11.13 17.23
C GLU A 63 7.83 11.11 17.99
N THR A 64 8.86 10.61 17.30
CA THR A 64 10.26 10.66 17.74
C THR A 64 10.85 12.06 17.55
N LYS A 65 12.05 12.29 18.06
CA LYS A 65 12.81 13.52 17.78
C LYS A 65 13.12 13.69 16.27
N ALA A 66 13.15 12.59 15.52
CA ALA A 66 13.30 12.59 14.05
C ALA A 66 11.97 12.83 13.31
N ARG A 67 10.87 13.10 14.03
CA ARG A 67 9.53 13.38 13.48
C ARG A 67 8.99 12.22 12.65
N THR A 68 9.22 11.00 13.15
CA THR A 68 8.68 9.73 12.65
C THR A 68 7.79 9.12 13.74
N PHE A 69 7.06 8.04 13.46
CA PHE A 69 6.21 7.40 14.47
C PHE A 69 7.03 6.90 15.66
N ALA A 70 6.66 7.31 16.87
CA ALA A 70 7.29 6.83 18.11
C ALA A 70 6.65 5.52 18.59
N ARG A 71 7.46 4.68 19.25
CA ARG A 71 7.01 3.39 19.83
C ARG A 71 5.86 3.57 20.84
N SER A 72 5.81 4.69 21.54
CA SER A 72 4.73 5.04 22.49
C SER A 72 3.35 5.19 21.84
N GLY A 73 3.27 5.31 20.52
CA GLY A 73 2.01 5.38 19.77
C GLY A 73 1.33 4.03 19.50
N LEU A 74 1.94 2.89 19.87
CA LEU A 74 1.46 1.56 19.45
C LEU A 74 0.02 1.28 19.84
N ASP A 75 -0.34 1.44 21.11
CA ASP A 75 -1.69 1.09 21.58
C ASP A 75 -2.76 2.01 20.95
N ARG A 76 -2.41 3.28 20.70
CA ARG A 76 -3.27 4.21 19.98
C ARG A 76 -3.45 3.80 18.51
N LEU A 77 -2.39 3.33 17.84
CA LEU A 77 -2.48 2.80 16.48
C LEU A 77 -3.27 1.50 16.41
N LEU A 78 -3.16 0.62 17.40
CA LEU A 78 -3.97 -0.61 17.47
C LEU A 78 -5.45 -0.29 17.66
N ALA A 79 -5.78 0.65 18.55
CA ALA A 79 -7.16 1.13 18.72
C ALA A 79 -7.67 1.79 17.43
N PHE A 80 -6.84 2.61 16.79
CA PHE A 80 -7.14 3.21 15.48
C PHE A 80 -7.43 2.15 14.43
N ALA A 81 -6.56 1.15 14.26
CA ALA A 81 -6.71 0.06 13.30
C ALA A 81 -7.98 -0.76 13.59
N GLY A 82 -8.24 -1.07 14.87
CA GLY A 82 -9.42 -1.83 15.29
C GLY A 82 -10.75 -1.18 14.94
N ALA A 83 -10.79 0.15 14.85
CA ALA A 83 -11.97 0.93 14.49
C ALA A 83 -12.12 1.17 12.97
N ARG A 84 -11.32 0.51 12.12
CA ARG A 84 -11.36 0.62 10.66
C ARG A 84 -11.77 -0.71 10.03
N ASP A 85 -12.23 -0.67 8.78
CA ASP A 85 -12.57 -1.89 8.04
C ASP A 85 -11.32 -2.54 7.44
N ALA A 86 -10.33 -1.74 7.04
CA ALA A 86 -9.00 -2.19 6.60
C ALA A 86 -7.92 -1.15 6.94
N VAL A 87 -6.65 -1.56 6.84
CA VAL A 87 -5.50 -0.69 7.15
C VAL A 87 -4.44 -0.78 6.05
N ALA A 88 -3.90 0.36 5.64
CA ALA A 88 -2.73 0.47 4.77
C ALA A 88 -1.55 1.01 5.58
N ILE A 89 -0.39 0.35 5.53
CA ILE A 89 0.76 0.65 6.38
C ILE A 89 2.02 0.71 5.51
N GLY A 90 2.81 1.77 5.67
CA GLY A 90 4.18 1.72 5.15
C GLY A 90 4.67 2.95 4.40
N PRO A 91 3.91 3.54 3.48
CA PRO A 91 4.40 4.66 2.68
C PRO A 91 5.00 5.79 3.53
N GLY A 92 6.31 6.03 3.40
CA GLY A 92 6.98 7.15 4.05
C GLY A 92 7.16 7.07 5.57
N LEU A 93 7.11 5.89 6.20
CA LEU A 93 7.31 5.72 7.65
C LEU A 93 8.75 5.93 8.09
N THR A 94 9.71 5.73 7.22
CA THR A 94 11.16 5.62 7.49
C THR A 94 11.58 4.32 8.18
N THR A 95 12.89 4.12 8.27
CA THR A 95 13.52 2.99 8.99
C THR A 95 14.14 3.42 10.32
N HIS A 96 13.59 4.47 10.96
CA HIS A 96 14.01 4.86 12.31
C HIS A 96 13.78 3.69 13.28
N PRO A 97 14.71 3.36 14.19
CA PRO A 97 14.62 2.16 15.03
C PRO A 97 13.31 2.04 15.81
N GLU A 98 12.84 3.10 16.46
CA GLU A 98 11.55 3.07 17.17
C GLU A 98 10.36 2.82 16.24
N THR A 99 10.41 3.37 15.01
CA THR A 99 9.36 3.16 13.99
C THR A 99 9.38 1.71 13.48
N VAL A 100 10.57 1.14 13.28
CA VAL A 100 10.74 -0.27 12.91
C VAL A 100 10.13 -1.18 14.00
N ASP A 101 10.49 -0.97 15.27
CA ASP A 101 9.94 -1.74 16.39
C ASP A 101 8.42 -1.60 16.48
N LEU A 102 7.90 -0.38 16.30
CA LEU A 102 6.46 -0.10 16.25
C LEU A 102 5.77 -0.91 15.16
N VAL A 103 6.30 -0.89 13.94
CA VAL A 103 5.72 -1.59 12.78
C VAL A 103 5.73 -3.11 13.00
N GLN A 104 6.84 -3.69 13.49
CA GLN A 104 6.95 -5.12 13.76
C GLN A 104 5.89 -5.59 14.77
N GLU A 105 5.65 -4.80 15.83
CA GLU A 105 4.62 -5.12 16.82
C GLU A 105 3.20 -4.89 16.28
N LEU A 106 2.99 -3.82 15.51
CA LEU A 106 1.70 -3.48 14.93
C LEU A 106 1.21 -4.58 13.98
N VAL A 107 2.08 -5.05 13.08
CA VAL A 107 1.77 -6.07 12.07
C VAL A 107 1.31 -7.39 12.71
N LYS A 108 1.94 -7.84 13.80
CA LYS A 108 1.55 -9.04 14.55
C LYS A 108 0.18 -8.90 15.23
N ARG A 109 -0.17 -7.70 15.69
CA ARG A 109 -1.31 -7.47 16.57
C ARG A 109 -2.58 -6.99 15.86
N ILE A 110 -2.47 -6.46 14.66
CA ILE A 110 -3.64 -6.03 13.86
C ILE A 110 -4.51 -7.23 13.49
N ASP A 111 -5.83 -7.12 13.79
CA ASP A 111 -6.85 -8.10 13.40
C ASP A 111 -7.83 -7.49 12.38
N LYS A 112 -7.27 -6.90 11.34
CA LYS A 112 -8.02 -6.32 10.22
C LYS A 112 -7.33 -6.67 8.90
N PRO A 113 -8.06 -6.75 7.78
CA PRO A 113 -7.44 -6.82 6.47
C PRO A 113 -6.44 -5.69 6.32
N CYS A 114 -5.23 -5.99 5.86
CA CYS A 114 -4.22 -4.95 5.72
C CYS A 114 -3.33 -5.14 4.49
N VAL A 115 -2.79 -4.03 4.02
CA VAL A 115 -1.73 -3.97 3.02
C VAL A 115 -0.48 -3.35 3.64
N LEU A 116 0.68 -3.98 3.38
CA LEU A 116 2.00 -3.55 3.83
C LEU A 116 2.87 -3.20 2.62
N ASP A 117 3.42 -2.00 2.61
CA ASP A 117 4.26 -1.51 1.51
C ASP A 117 5.48 -0.73 2.03
N ALA A 118 6.43 -0.51 1.16
CA ALA A 118 7.55 0.41 1.36
C ALA A 118 8.27 0.21 2.71
N ASP A 119 8.27 1.23 3.58
CA ASP A 119 9.00 1.19 4.85
C ASP A 119 8.42 0.19 5.86
N ALA A 120 7.15 -0.25 5.71
CA ALA A 120 6.64 -1.38 6.49
C ALA A 120 7.32 -2.70 6.07
N LEU A 121 7.59 -2.89 4.77
CA LEU A 121 8.35 -4.05 4.29
C LEU A 121 9.83 -3.95 4.68
N ASN A 122 10.41 -2.74 4.63
CA ASN A 122 11.77 -2.49 5.10
C ASN A 122 11.92 -2.81 6.60
N ALA A 123 10.90 -2.54 7.42
CA ALA A 123 10.89 -2.89 8.84
C ALA A 123 10.89 -4.41 9.10
N LEU A 124 10.46 -5.20 8.11
CA LEU A 124 10.44 -6.67 8.16
C LEU A 124 11.66 -7.31 7.46
N ALA A 125 12.58 -6.51 6.91
CA ALA A 125 13.79 -7.03 6.26
C ALA A 125 14.60 -7.89 7.23
N GLY A 126 14.98 -9.11 6.80
CA GLY A 126 15.66 -10.10 7.63
C GLY A 126 14.78 -10.73 8.73
N LYS A 127 13.51 -10.32 8.84
CA LYS A 127 12.53 -10.82 9.82
C LYS A 127 11.19 -11.16 9.18
N SER A 128 11.19 -11.58 7.92
CA SER A 128 9.96 -11.89 7.17
C SER A 128 9.12 -13.02 7.79
N SER A 129 9.70 -13.82 8.68
CA SER A 129 8.95 -14.80 9.48
C SER A 129 7.86 -14.17 10.35
N LEU A 130 7.98 -12.90 10.75
CA LEU A 130 6.94 -12.18 11.47
C LEU A 130 5.61 -12.11 10.69
N LEU A 131 5.64 -12.24 9.38
CA LEU A 131 4.43 -12.30 8.56
C LEU A 131 3.57 -13.53 8.87
N THR A 132 4.18 -14.64 9.31
CA THR A 132 3.44 -15.85 9.72
C THR A 132 2.74 -15.69 11.08
N GLU A 133 3.10 -14.66 11.85
CA GLU A 133 2.48 -14.33 13.14
C GLU A 133 1.27 -13.39 12.99
N CYS A 134 1.00 -12.89 11.78
CA CYS A 134 -0.14 -12.01 11.51
C CYS A 134 -1.46 -12.74 11.79
N LYS A 135 -2.40 -12.08 12.46
CA LYS A 135 -3.73 -12.65 12.74
C LYS A 135 -4.55 -12.91 11.47
N ARG A 136 -4.29 -12.17 10.42
CA ARG A 136 -4.87 -12.33 9.08
C ARG A 136 -3.77 -12.25 8.03
N PRO A 137 -3.81 -13.05 6.97
CA PRO A 137 -2.87 -12.94 5.86
C PRO A 137 -2.88 -11.52 5.26
N PRO A 138 -1.79 -10.75 5.37
CA PRO A 138 -1.72 -9.42 4.77
C PRO A 138 -1.49 -9.51 3.24
N ILE A 139 -1.81 -8.43 2.54
CA ILE A 139 -1.29 -8.19 1.19
C ILE A 139 0.02 -7.43 1.35
N ILE A 140 1.08 -7.88 0.70
CA ILE A 140 2.35 -7.16 0.62
C ILE A 140 2.61 -6.71 -0.81
N THR A 141 3.22 -5.52 -0.99
CA THR A 141 3.41 -4.92 -2.32
C THR A 141 4.88 -4.61 -2.64
N PRO A 142 5.81 -5.58 -2.51
CA PRO A 142 7.22 -5.32 -2.72
C PRO A 142 7.55 -5.02 -4.18
N HIS A 143 8.48 -4.11 -4.42
CA HIS A 143 9.27 -4.10 -5.65
C HIS A 143 10.43 -5.12 -5.53
N PRO A 144 11.15 -5.50 -6.62
CA PRO A 144 12.18 -6.55 -6.55
C PRO A 144 13.25 -6.32 -5.49
N GLY A 145 13.65 -5.08 -5.23
CA GLY A 145 14.63 -4.77 -4.20
C GLY A 145 14.08 -4.93 -2.77
N GLU A 146 12.79 -4.65 -2.53
CA GLU A 146 12.13 -4.92 -1.25
C GLU A 146 11.95 -6.42 -1.04
N MET A 147 11.55 -7.15 -2.08
CA MET A 147 11.45 -8.60 -2.02
C MET A 147 12.79 -9.25 -1.67
N ALA A 148 13.88 -8.82 -2.30
CA ALA A 148 15.22 -9.31 -1.98
C ALA A 148 15.63 -9.06 -0.52
N ARG A 149 15.21 -7.95 0.09
CA ARG A 149 15.46 -7.70 1.52
C ARG A 149 14.59 -8.56 2.46
N LEU A 150 13.41 -8.96 2.01
CA LEU A 150 12.54 -9.88 2.75
C LEU A 150 13.04 -11.33 2.67
N GLU A 151 13.63 -11.71 1.55
CA GLU A 151 14.30 -13.01 1.33
C GLU A 151 15.80 -12.84 1.55
N THR A 152 16.33 -13.27 2.69
CA THR A 152 17.71 -13.02 3.12
C THR A 152 18.80 -13.54 2.17
N GLU A 153 18.49 -14.49 1.30
CA GLU A 153 19.43 -15.09 0.34
C GLU A 153 19.23 -14.61 -1.11
N ALA A 154 18.23 -13.76 -1.35
CA ALA A 154 17.92 -13.28 -2.69
C ALA A 154 18.61 -11.93 -2.99
N THR A 155 18.89 -11.72 -4.27
CA THR A 155 19.32 -10.43 -4.82
C THR A 155 18.19 -9.83 -5.67
N THR A 156 18.22 -8.52 -5.90
CA THR A 156 17.30 -7.88 -6.83
C THR A 156 17.36 -8.52 -8.22
N GLN A 157 18.53 -8.98 -8.64
CA GLN A 157 18.72 -9.66 -9.92
C GLN A 157 18.02 -11.02 -9.93
N SER A 158 18.25 -11.87 -8.93
CA SER A 158 17.62 -13.21 -8.87
C SER A 158 16.09 -13.13 -8.77
N VAL A 159 15.55 -12.11 -8.06
CA VAL A 159 14.10 -11.84 -8.03
C VAL A 159 13.58 -11.48 -9.42
N ASN A 160 14.31 -10.65 -10.19
CA ASN A 160 13.91 -10.28 -11.56
C ASN A 160 13.99 -11.44 -12.56
N GLU A 161 14.91 -12.35 -12.39
CA GLU A 161 15.11 -13.54 -13.26
C GLU A 161 13.95 -14.54 -13.11
N ASP A 162 13.39 -14.70 -11.90
CA ASP A 162 12.22 -15.55 -11.66
C ASP A 162 11.20 -14.88 -10.72
N ARG A 163 10.50 -13.89 -11.24
CA ARG A 163 9.50 -13.14 -10.46
C ARG A 163 8.27 -13.98 -10.10
N LEU A 164 7.85 -14.87 -11.01
CA LEU A 164 6.70 -15.74 -10.77
C LEU A 164 7.02 -16.78 -9.68
N GLY A 165 8.12 -17.49 -9.79
CA GLY A 165 8.55 -18.47 -8.79
C GLY A 165 8.82 -17.81 -7.44
N THR A 166 9.50 -16.65 -7.41
CA THR A 166 9.75 -15.91 -6.18
C THR A 166 8.45 -15.49 -5.49
N ALA A 167 7.52 -14.86 -6.21
CA ALA A 167 6.26 -14.40 -5.61
C ALA A 167 5.41 -15.58 -5.08
N THR A 168 5.30 -16.67 -5.85
CA THR A 168 4.49 -17.84 -5.45
C THR A 168 5.10 -18.60 -4.28
N ARG A 169 6.41 -18.78 -4.27
CA ARG A 169 7.15 -19.41 -3.16
C ARG A 169 6.98 -18.58 -1.89
N PHE A 170 7.27 -17.28 -1.95
CA PHE A 170 7.17 -16.40 -0.79
C PHE A 170 5.75 -16.32 -0.23
N ALA A 171 4.73 -16.19 -1.11
CA ALA A 171 3.33 -16.17 -0.70
C ALA A 171 2.96 -17.43 0.08
N ARG A 172 3.39 -18.60 -0.40
CA ARG A 172 3.11 -19.89 0.23
C ARG A 172 3.85 -20.05 1.56
N GLU A 173 5.15 -19.75 1.60
CA GLU A 173 5.99 -19.92 2.79
C GLU A 173 5.62 -18.96 3.92
N ARG A 174 5.19 -17.75 3.61
CA ARG A 174 4.82 -16.72 4.61
C ARG A 174 3.31 -16.62 4.85
N GLY A 175 2.49 -17.35 4.09
CA GLY A 175 1.04 -17.30 4.24
C GLY A 175 0.44 -15.94 3.89
N VAL A 176 0.99 -15.22 2.90
CA VAL A 176 0.61 -13.84 2.53
C VAL A 176 0.17 -13.74 1.08
N PHE A 177 -0.57 -12.68 0.75
CA PHE A 177 -0.77 -12.29 -0.64
C PHE A 177 0.38 -11.37 -1.08
N VAL A 178 0.95 -11.62 -2.25
CA VAL A 178 2.08 -10.86 -2.80
C VAL A 178 1.65 -10.13 -4.05
N ILE A 179 1.94 -8.84 -4.14
CA ILE A 179 1.92 -8.05 -5.38
C ILE A 179 3.38 -7.66 -5.67
N LEU A 180 4.10 -8.47 -6.45
CA LEU A 180 5.49 -8.20 -6.82
C LEU A 180 5.52 -7.21 -7.97
N LYS A 181 5.75 -5.94 -7.61
CA LYS A 181 5.72 -4.78 -8.53
C LYS A 181 6.78 -4.87 -9.64
N GLY A 182 6.48 -4.29 -10.79
CA GLY A 182 7.36 -4.18 -11.97
C GLY A 182 6.58 -4.36 -13.26
N ALA A 183 7.28 -4.36 -14.41
CA ALA A 183 6.64 -4.66 -15.69
C ALA A 183 5.93 -6.02 -15.62
N ARG A 184 4.63 -6.07 -15.96
CA ARG A 184 3.78 -7.25 -15.75
C ARG A 184 3.81 -7.72 -14.30
N THR A 185 3.31 -6.89 -13.40
CA THR A 185 3.21 -7.17 -11.96
C THR A 185 2.64 -8.58 -11.71
N VAL A 186 3.31 -9.35 -10.85
CA VAL A 186 2.88 -10.70 -10.46
C VAL A 186 2.08 -10.60 -9.17
N ILE A 187 0.90 -11.20 -9.14
CA ILE A 187 0.06 -11.33 -7.94
C ILE A 187 0.06 -12.81 -7.55
N ALA A 188 0.33 -13.14 -6.28
CA ALA A 188 0.34 -14.51 -5.80
C ALA A 188 -0.44 -14.67 -4.49
N ARG A 189 -1.12 -15.83 -4.33
CA ARG A 189 -1.87 -16.23 -3.13
C ARG A 189 -1.08 -17.25 -2.30
N PRO A 190 -1.45 -17.42 -0.99
CA PRO A 190 -0.84 -18.43 -0.12
C PRO A 190 -0.97 -19.88 -0.63
N ASP A 191 -2.00 -20.21 -1.40
CA ASP A 191 -2.20 -21.54 -1.98
C ASP A 191 -1.39 -21.79 -3.26
N GLY A 192 -0.66 -20.78 -3.75
CA GLY A 192 0.20 -20.84 -4.92
C GLY A 192 -0.48 -20.44 -6.24
N LEU A 193 -1.76 -20.06 -6.23
CA LEU A 193 -2.37 -19.44 -7.42
C LEU A 193 -1.70 -18.09 -7.69
N ALA A 194 -1.39 -17.83 -8.96
CA ALA A 194 -0.81 -16.57 -9.38
C ALA A 194 -1.50 -15.98 -10.61
N ALA A 195 -1.43 -14.67 -10.75
CA ALA A 195 -1.87 -13.91 -11.92
C ALA A 195 -0.80 -12.90 -12.33
N ILE A 196 -0.81 -12.54 -13.61
CA ILE A 196 0.07 -11.52 -14.18
C ILE A 196 -0.80 -10.37 -14.67
N CYS A 197 -0.50 -9.17 -14.21
CA CYS A 197 -1.22 -7.97 -14.60
C CYS A 197 -0.87 -7.58 -16.04
N PRO A 198 -1.87 -7.40 -16.94
CA PRO A 198 -1.62 -7.04 -18.34
C PRO A 198 -1.49 -5.53 -18.57
N THR A 199 -1.87 -4.68 -17.61
CA THR A 199 -1.92 -3.22 -17.73
C THR A 199 -0.68 -2.55 -17.15
N GLY A 200 -0.47 -1.29 -17.50
CA GLY A 200 0.64 -0.48 -17.06
C GLY A 200 1.73 -0.29 -18.12
N ASN A 201 2.48 0.80 -18.00
CA ASN A 201 3.50 1.21 -18.96
C ASN A 201 4.76 1.73 -18.24
N PRO A 202 5.90 1.89 -18.95
CA PRO A 202 7.15 2.35 -18.35
C PRO A 202 7.10 3.74 -17.71
N GLY A 203 6.19 4.63 -18.12
CA GLY A 203 6.01 5.95 -17.50
C GLY A 203 5.57 5.89 -16.02
N MET A 204 5.05 4.75 -15.59
CA MET A 204 4.71 4.51 -14.18
C MET A 204 5.95 4.29 -13.27
N ALA A 205 7.15 4.20 -13.83
CA ALA A 205 8.40 4.08 -13.07
C ALA A 205 8.84 5.43 -12.47
N THR A 206 7.96 6.08 -11.73
CA THR A 206 8.17 7.35 -11.05
C THR A 206 7.80 7.25 -9.58
N ALA A 207 8.36 8.16 -8.74
CA ALA A 207 8.12 8.15 -7.30
C ALA A 207 6.63 8.35 -6.98
N GLY A 208 6.13 7.57 -6.00
CA GLY A 208 4.77 7.69 -5.49
C GLY A 208 3.74 6.77 -6.15
N THR A 209 4.03 6.16 -7.30
CA THR A 209 3.09 5.23 -7.95
C THR A 209 2.82 3.98 -7.10
N GLY A 210 3.80 3.51 -6.33
CA GLY A 210 3.61 2.47 -5.32
C GLY A 210 2.66 2.89 -4.19
N ASP A 211 2.80 4.13 -3.71
CA ASP A 211 1.91 4.67 -2.66
C ASP A 211 0.46 4.74 -3.15
N VAL A 212 0.25 5.09 -4.43
CA VAL A 212 -1.07 5.06 -5.09
C VAL A 212 -1.63 3.64 -5.08
N LEU A 213 -0.84 2.63 -5.49
CA LEU A 213 -1.27 1.23 -5.47
C LEU A 213 -1.65 0.79 -4.05
N THR A 214 -0.85 1.14 -3.05
CA THR A 214 -1.12 0.83 -1.65
C THR A 214 -2.46 1.38 -1.19
N GLY A 215 -2.79 2.61 -1.53
CA GLY A 215 -4.08 3.22 -1.22
C GLY A 215 -5.24 2.52 -1.95
N MET A 216 -5.07 2.15 -3.21
CA MET A 216 -6.09 1.42 -3.98
C MET A 216 -6.35 0.03 -3.39
N VAL A 217 -5.31 -0.73 -3.06
CA VAL A 217 -5.44 -2.05 -2.39
C VAL A 217 -6.16 -1.91 -1.06
N GLY A 218 -5.70 -0.99 -0.20
CA GLY A 218 -6.33 -0.72 1.09
C GLY A 218 -7.79 -0.30 0.95
N GLY A 219 -8.09 0.54 -0.03
CA GLY A 219 -9.43 1.03 -0.32
C GLY A 219 -10.40 -0.09 -0.72
N LEU A 220 -9.98 -1.02 -1.57
CA LEU A 220 -10.80 -2.17 -1.95
C LEU A 220 -10.98 -3.16 -0.81
N LEU A 221 -9.95 -3.37 0.03
CA LEU A 221 -10.09 -4.15 1.26
C LEU A 221 -11.10 -3.52 2.22
N ALA A 222 -11.09 -2.20 2.38
CA ALA A 222 -12.03 -1.48 3.24
C ALA A 222 -13.48 -1.58 2.72
N GLN A 223 -13.67 -1.66 1.40
CA GLN A 223 -14.97 -1.91 0.76
C GLN A 223 -15.44 -3.37 0.91
N GLY A 224 -14.65 -4.25 1.53
CA GLY A 224 -15.03 -5.63 1.82
C GLY A 224 -14.66 -6.64 0.74
N LEU A 225 -13.85 -6.28 -0.25
CA LEU A 225 -13.34 -7.26 -1.21
C LEU A 225 -12.42 -8.27 -0.51
N ALA A 226 -12.51 -9.54 -0.93
CA ALA A 226 -11.56 -10.55 -0.51
C ALA A 226 -10.12 -10.16 -0.91
N PRO A 227 -9.09 -10.53 -0.12
CA PRO A 227 -7.73 -10.08 -0.37
C PRO A 227 -7.21 -10.37 -1.78
N TRP A 228 -7.56 -11.51 -2.36
CA TRP A 228 -7.19 -11.86 -3.72
C TRP A 228 -7.82 -10.93 -4.76
N ASP A 229 -9.12 -10.69 -4.63
CA ASP A 229 -9.85 -9.84 -5.57
C ASP A 229 -9.40 -8.38 -5.45
N ALA A 230 -9.16 -7.91 -4.22
CA ALA A 230 -8.59 -6.58 -3.97
C ALA A 230 -7.21 -6.42 -4.60
N ALA A 231 -6.33 -7.42 -4.45
CA ALA A 231 -4.99 -7.41 -5.04
C ALA A 231 -5.03 -7.37 -6.57
N CYS A 232 -5.84 -8.23 -7.19
CA CYS A 232 -5.97 -8.30 -8.64
C CYS A 232 -6.62 -7.03 -9.21
N ALA A 233 -7.74 -6.59 -8.65
CA ALA A 233 -8.48 -5.42 -9.13
C ALA A 233 -7.66 -4.13 -8.96
N ALA A 234 -7.06 -3.91 -7.77
CA ALA A 234 -6.22 -2.74 -7.55
C ALA A 234 -5.05 -2.68 -8.54
N THR A 235 -4.36 -3.80 -8.74
CA THR A 235 -3.21 -3.85 -9.65
C THR A 235 -3.64 -3.57 -11.10
N TYR A 236 -4.76 -4.15 -11.53
CA TYR A 236 -5.30 -3.93 -12.87
C TYR A 236 -5.71 -2.48 -13.11
N PHE A 237 -6.53 -1.91 -12.22
CA PHE A 237 -7.00 -0.53 -12.37
C PHE A 237 -5.89 0.49 -12.17
N HIS A 238 -4.90 0.21 -11.32
CA HIS A 238 -3.70 1.03 -11.19
C HIS A 238 -2.92 1.10 -12.52
N GLY A 239 -2.67 -0.05 -13.14
CA GLY A 239 -2.02 -0.10 -14.46
C GLY A 239 -2.85 0.61 -15.54
N LEU A 240 -4.16 0.36 -15.59
CA LEU A 240 -5.06 0.99 -16.54
C LEU A 240 -5.13 2.52 -16.37
N ALA A 241 -5.16 3.02 -15.13
CA ALA A 241 -5.08 4.46 -14.84
C ALA A 241 -3.77 5.05 -15.38
N GLY A 242 -2.65 4.33 -15.21
CA GLY A 242 -1.36 4.70 -15.77
C GLY A 242 -1.35 4.72 -17.32
N ASP A 243 -2.02 3.75 -17.96
CA ASP A 243 -2.13 3.70 -19.41
C ASP A 243 -2.97 4.87 -19.95
N LEU A 244 -4.07 5.19 -19.30
CA LEU A 244 -4.90 6.36 -19.63
C LEU A 244 -4.15 7.68 -19.43
N ALA A 245 -3.40 7.82 -18.34
CA ALA A 245 -2.56 8.99 -18.10
C ALA A 245 -1.49 9.15 -19.18
N ALA A 246 -0.83 8.05 -19.56
CA ALA A 246 0.18 8.06 -20.62
C ALA A 246 -0.36 8.42 -22.01
N GLN A 247 -1.61 8.05 -22.32
CA GLN A 247 -2.28 8.46 -23.57
C GLN A 247 -2.48 9.97 -23.64
N HIS A 248 -2.75 10.63 -22.52
CA HIS A 248 -3.00 12.08 -22.49
C HIS A 248 -1.72 12.91 -22.34
N LEU A 249 -0.75 12.44 -21.54
CA LEU A 249 0.41 13.23 -21.12
C LEU A 249 1.74 12.74 -21.72
N GLY A 250 1.73 11.55 -22.32
CA GLY A 250 2.95 10.84 -22.68
C GLY A 250 3.64 10.22 -21.45
N GLN A 251 4.46 9.20 -21.66
CA GLN A 251 5.11 8.45 -20.58
C GLN A 251 6.18 9.25 -19.82
N ALA A 252 6.90 10.13 -20.51
CA ALA A 252 8.08 10.79 -19.94
C ALA A 252 7.76 11.87 -18.90
N GLY A 253 6.60 12.53 -19.00
CA GLY A 253 6.19 13.61 -18.09
C GLY A 253 5.21 13.18 -17.01
N MET A 254 4.79 11.93 -16.99
CA MET A 254 3.77 11.40 -16.10
C MET A 254 4.30 11.26 -14.67
N ILE A 255 3.51 11.69 -13.67
CA ILE A 255 3.80 11.57 -12.25
C ILE A 255 2.66 10.85 -11.52
N ALA A 256 2.87 10.45 -10.27
CA ALA A 256 1.89 9.66 -9.51
C ALA A 256 0.54 10.35 -9.31
N SER A 257 0.51 11.68 -9.20
CA SER A 257 -0.76 12.44 -9.10
C SER A 257 -1.61 12.35 -10.36
N ASP A 258 -1.00 12.15 -11.53
CA ASP A 258 -1.75 11.96 -12.78
C ASP A 258 -2.49 10.62 -12.75
N LEU A 259 -1.85 9.56 -12.23
CA LEU A 259 -2.53 8.28 -12.03
C LEU A 259 -3.76 8.44 -11.15
N ILE A 260 -3.63 9.16 -10.02
CA ILE A 260 -4.74 9.39 -9.08
C ILE A 260 -5.93 10.05 -9.79
N GLN A 261 -5.67 11.01 -10.67
CA GLN A 261 -6.72 11.68 -11.44
C GLN A 261 -7.40 10.75 -12.46
N HIS A 262 -6.69 9.74 -12.98
CA HIS A 262 -7.21 8.80 -13.95
C HIS A 262 -7.85 7.54 -13.34
N ILE A 263 -7.74 7.29 -12.01
CA ILE A 263 -8.42 6.17 -11.36
C ILE A 263 -9.94 6.16 -11.64
N PRO A 264 -10.70 7.27 -11.50
CA PRO A 264 -12.13 7.25 -11.79
C PRO A 264 -12.44 6.91 -13.27
N HIS A 265 -11.59 7.32 -14.18
CA HIS A 265 -11.74 7.00 -15.60
C HIS A 265 -11.48 5.51 -15.88
N ALA A 266 -10.50 4.92 -15.20
CA ALA A 266 -10.22 3.48 -15.30
C ALA A 266 -11.38 2.62 -14.76
N LEU A 267 -12.14 3.13 -13.79
CA LEU A 267 -13.31 2.45 -13.21
C LEU A 267 -14.59 2.65 -14.02
N ALA A 268 -14.63 3.64 -14.91
CA ALA A 268 -15.81 3.92 -15.69
C ALA A 268 -16.14 2.73 -16.60
N PRO A 269 -17.42 2.32 -16.72
CA PRO A 269 -17.81 1.28 -17.67
C PRO A 269 -17.34 1.69 -19.07
N THR A 270 -16.66 0.77 -19.78
CA THR A 270 -16.35 0.98 -21.20
C THR A 270 -17.68 1.07 -21.95
N THR A 271 -18.13 2.28 -22.26
CA THR A 271 -19.22 2.44 -23.23
C THR A 271 -18.67 2.02 -24.57
N HIS A 272 -18.97 0.79 -24.98
CA HIS A 272 -18.80 0.40 -26.39
C HIS A 272 -19.79 1.24 -27.20
N THR A 273 -19.29 2.33 -27.78
CA THR A 273 -20.00 3.05 -28.85
C THR A 273 -19.79 2.31 -30.19
#